data_970fe8085d7ce82052adaf06ef631586
#
_entry.id   970fe8085d7ce82052adaf06ef631586
#
_cell.length_a   1.000
_cell.length_b   1.000
_cell.length_c   1.000
_cell.angle_alpha   90.00
_cell.angle_beta   90.00
_cell.angle_gamma   90.00
#
_symmetry.space_group_name_H-M   'P 1'
#
loop_
_entity.id
_entity.type
_entity.pdbx_description
1 polymer ?
#
loop_
_entity_poly.entity_id
_entity_poly.type
_entity_poly.pdbx_seq_one_letter_code
_entity_poly.pdbx_strand_id
1 'polypeptide(L)'
;MKATFTINYLIKPAIACAALLTAGCTEKDSPIQTSQPKRMTNGVPLALDNELQNRNDGKWYWRGTTNLFTGIEILHHTNGVIKQQLPFTNGVSHGRRFMWHPNGQKEHEGDYVNGQHSGLWETWYPNGKPDKKGTFVNGKADGLQTFWHTNGVKSIEWFHKE
;
A
#
# COMPACT_ATOMS: atom_id res chain seq x y z
N MET A 1 5.09 -17.19 27.43
CA MET A 1 3.88 -16.39 27.64
C MET A 1 3.40 -15.88 26.30
N LYS A 2 2.26 -16.37 25.80
CA LYS A 2 1.68 -15.94 24.52
C LYS A 2 0.72 -14.80 24.81
N ALA A 3 0.99 -13.61 24.27
CA ALA A 3 0.07 -12.49 24.35
C ALA A 3 -0.96 -12.61 23.22
N THR A 4 -2.19 -12.90 23.58
CA THR A 4 -3.34 -12.94 22.67
C THR A 4 -3.93 -11.54 22.60
N PHE A 5 -3.78 -10.86 21.47
CA PHE A 5 -4.48 -9.59 21.22
C PHE A 5 -5.89 -9.88 20.72
N THR A 6 -6.86 -9.65 21.58
CA THR A 6 -8.29 -9.70 21.22
C THR A 6 -8.71 -8.33 20.71
N ILE A 7 -9.05 -8.21 19.44
CA ILE A 7 -9.63 -7.00 18.86
C ILE A 7 -11.16 -7.09 19.05
N ASN A 8 -11.70 -6.31 19.98
CA ASN A 8 -13.13 -6.17 20.17
C ASN A 8 -13.72 -5.21 19.13
N TYR A 9 -14.53 -5.74 18.22
CA TYR A 9 -15.40 -4.94 17.37
C TYR A 9 -16.63 -4.53 18.16
N LEU A 10 -16.71 -3.26 18.57
CA LEU A 10 -17.93 -2.64 19.06
C LEU A 10 -18.77 -2.15 17.88
N ILE A 11 -19.76 -2.95 17.49
CA ILE A 11 -20.85 -2.52 16.59
C ILE A 11 -21.81 -1.67 17.42
N LYS A 12 -21.90 -0.38 17.15
CA LYS A 12 -22.97 0.48 17.70
C LYS A 12 -24.19 0.42 16.77
N PRO A 13 -25.41 0.24 17.29
CA PRO A 13 -26.62 0.21 16.47
C PRO A 13 -26.99 1.61 15.95
N ALA A 14 -27.55 1.62 14.73
CA ALA A 14 -28.11 2.80 14.10
C ALA A 14 -29.32 3.32 14.90
N ILE A 15 -29.27 4.59 15.27
CA ILE A 15 -30.44 5.30 15.82
C ILE A 15 -31.25 5.84 14.63
N ALA A 16 -32.44 5.31 14.45
CA ALA A 16 -33.44 5.85 13.55
C ALA A 16 -33.91 7.23 14.04
N CYS A 17 -33.78 8.25 13.23
CA CYS A 17 -34.36 9.55 13.50
C CYS A 17 -35.62 9.68 12.65
N ALA A 18 -36.77 9.77 13.33
CA ALA A 18 -38.10 9.93 12.75
C ALA A 18 -38.28 11.35 12.18
N ALA A 19 -39.08 11.42 11.14
CA ALA A 19 -39.39 12.58 10.34
C ALA A 19 -40.07 13.73 11.12
N LEU A 20 -39.71 14.96 10.75
CA LEU A 20 -40.61 16.11 10.77
C LEU A 20 -40.39 16.96 9.51
N LEU A 21 -41.43 17.02 8.68
CA LEU A 21 -41.52 17.87 7.51
C LEU A 21 -41.62 19.34 7.94
N THR A 22 -40.76 20.22 7.44
CA THR A 22 -41.10 21.60 7.10
C THR A 22 -40.16 22.11 6.00
N ALA A 23 -40.79 22.80 5.09
CA ALA A 23 -40.41 23.41 3.84
C ALA A 23 -39.03 24.07 3.75
N GLY A 24 -38.39 23.91 2.56
CA GLY A 24 -37.59 24.95 1.92
C GLY A 24 -36.19 25.10 2.41
N CYS A 25 -35.28 24.25 1.89
CA CYS A 25 -33.88 24.60 1.82
C CYS A 25 -33.32 24.30 0.43
N THR A 26 -32.96 25.34 -0.29
CA THR A 26 -32.19 25.31 -1.51
C THR A 26 -30.91 24.51 -1.27
N GLU A 27 -30.67 23.57 -2.15
CA GLU A 27 -29.44 22.78 -2.23
C GLU A 27 -28.28 23.72 -2.58
N LYS A 28 -27.61 24.25 -1.57
CA LYS A 28 -26.36 24.96 -1.68
C LYS A 28 -25.38 24.39 -0.65
N ASP A 29 -24.28 23.87 -1.20
CA ASP A 29 -23.03 23.65 -0.52
C ASP A 29 -23.06 22.69 0.69
N SER A 30 -23.15 21.39 0.39
CA SER A 30 -22.62 20.41 1.34
C SER A 30 -21.13 20.68 1.52
N PRO A 31 -20.65 20.95 2.74
CA PRO A 31 -19.21 21.12 2.95
C PRO A 31 -18.54 19.83 2.53
N ILE A 32 -17.52 19.94 1.69
CA ILE A 32 -16.60 18.86 1.33
C ILE A 32 -16.14 18.27 2.67
N GLN A 33 -16.68 17.10 3.04
CA GLN A 33 -16.20 16.39 4.20
C GLN A 33 -14.74 16.04 3.94
N THR A 34 -13.85 16.78 4.56
CA THR A 34 -12.44 16.41 4.74
C THR A 34 -12.44 15.20 5.68
N SER A 35 -12.73 14.02 5.13
CA SER A 35 -12.63 12.79 5.90
C SER A 35 -11.15 12.55 6.19
N GLN A 36 -10.73 12.97 7.39
CA GLN A 36 -9.45 12.61 7.96
C GLN A 36 -9.32 11.08 7.99
N PRO A 37 -8.14 10.52 7.73
CA PRO A 37 -7.93 9.09 7.76
C PRO A 37 -8.30 8.54 9.14
N LYS A 38 -9.29 7.63 9.17
CA LYS A 38 -9.83 7.05 10.41
C LYS A 38 -8.89 6.05 11.09
N ARG A 39 -7.79 5.68 10.43
CA ARG A 39 -6.85 4.66 10.91
C ARG A 39 -5.44 5.21 10.89
N MET A 40 -4.72 4.99 12.00
CA MET A 40 -3.33 5.40 12.15
C MET A 40 -2.53 4.29 12.84
N THR A 41 -1.31 4.07 12.38
CA THR A 41 -0.30 3.30 13.11
C THR A 41 0.82 4.26 13.51
N ASN A 42 1.04 4.44 14.81
CA ASN A 42 2.04 5.39 15.36
C ASN A 42 1.89 6.81 14.78
N GLY A 43 0.65 7.29 14.59
CA GLY A 43 0.37 8.62 14.02
C GLY A 43 0.49 8.71 12.50
N VAL A 44 0.81 7.63 11.81
CA VAL A 44 0.87 7.58 10.34
C VAL A 44 -0.48 7.13 9.78
N PRO A 45 -1.09 7.88 8.83
CA PRO A 45 -2.32 7.48 8.19
C PRO A 45 -2.21 6.14 7.46
N LEU A 46 -3.23 5.29 7.60
CA LEU A 46 -3.35 4.04 6.86
C LEU A 46 -4.51 4.12 5.87
N ALA A 47 -4.24 3.70 4.63
CA ALA A 47 -5.27 3.44 3.62
C ALA A 47 -5.36 1.93 3.37
N LEU A 48 -6.56 1.39 3.44
CA LEU A 48 -6.84 0.00 3.14
C LEU A 48 -7.43 -0.15 1.73
N ASP A 49 -7.64 -1.40 1.34
CA ASP A 49 -8.17 -1.81 0.05
C ASP A 49 -9.22 -0.82 -0.51
N ASN A 50 -8.99 -0.33 -1.72
CA ASN A 50 -9.88 0.59 -2.44
C ASN A 50 -10.14 1.99 -1.81
N GLU A 51 -9.44 2.41 -0.76
CA GLU A 51 -9.58 3.75 -0.18
C GLU A 51 -8.81 4.82 -0.96
N LEU A 52 -7.89 4.41 -1.84
CA LEU A 52 -7.13 5.31 -2.71
C LEU A 52 -7.59 5.26 -4.17
N GLN A 53 -7.28 6.31 -4.90
CA GLN A 53 -7.43 6.38 -6.36
C GLN A 53 -6.24 7.07 -6.99
N ASN A 54 -5.73 6.52 -8.10
CA ASN A 54 -4.75 7.18 -8.96
C ASN A 54 -5.48 8.09 -9.95
N ARG A 55 -4.86 9.22 -10.31
CA ARG A 55 -5.37 10.15 -11.31
C ARG A 55 -4.39 10.30 -12.48
N ASN A 56 -4.83 11.01 -13.53
CA ASN A 56 -4.06 11.23 -14.76
C ASN A 56 -2.73 11.98 -14.53
N ASP A 57 -2.55 12.64 -13.39
CA ASP A 57 -1.29 13.25 -12.97
C ASP A 57 -0.30 12.24 -12.33
N GLY A 58 -0.67 10.95 -12.30
CA GLY A 58 0.13 9.86 -11.73
C GLY A 58 0.19 9.83 -10.22
N LYS A 59 -0.59 10.68 -9.53
CA LYS A 59 -0.59 10.74 -8.06
C LYS A 59 -1.77 10.00 -7.45
N TRP A 60 -1.59 9.62 -6.19
CA TRP A 60 -2.59 8.92 -5.39
C TRP A 60 -3.29 9.86 -4.41
N TYR A 61 -4.60 9.74 -4.35
CA TYR A 61 -5.50 10.57 -3.57
C TYR A 61 -6.40 9.69 -2.72
N TRP A 62 -6.88 10.23 -1.61
CA TRP A 62 -8.04 9.63 -0.95
C TRP A 62 -9.22 9.59 -1.93
N ARG A 63 -9.88 8.44 -2.05
CA ARG A 63 -10.98 8.23 -2.99
C ARG A 63 -12.09 9.24 -2.76
N GLY A 64 -12.57 9.85 -3.85
CA GLY A 64 -13.62 10.85 -3.82
C GLY A 64 -13.19 12.24 -3.32
N THR A 65 -11.89 12.48 -3.11
CA THR A 65 -11.36 13.77 -2.65
C THR A 65 -10.28 14.31 -3.59
N THR A 66 -9.88 15.55 -3.38
CA THR A 66 -8.70 16.18 -4.03
C THR A 66 -7.46 16.15 -3.15
N ASN A 67 -7.53 15.50 -1.97
CA ASN A 67 -6.42 15.45 -1.04
C ASN A 67 -5.43 14.35 -1.44
N LEU A 68 -4.18 14.75 -1.66
CA LEU A 68 -3.07 13.84 -1.88
C LEU A 68 -2.87 12.93 -0.66
N PHE A 69 -2.61 11.65 -0.91
CA PHE A 69 -2.35 10.70 0.14
C PHE A 69 -0.91 10.81 0.67
N THR A 70 -0.76 10.94 1.97
CA THR A 70 0.50 10.73 2.69
C THR A 70 0.22 9.72 3.80
N GLY A 71 0.92 8.59 3.78
CA GLY A 71 0.66 7.49 4.72
C GLY A 71 1.12 6.16 4.16
N ILE A 72 0.54 5.07 4.67
CA ILE A 72 0.85 3.71 4.22
C ILE A 72 -0.41 3.08 3.64
N GLU A 73 -0.34 2.61 2.39
CA GLU A 73 -1.35 1.78 1.78
C GLU A 73 -1.13 0.32 2.20
N ILE A 74 -2.20 -0.34 2.66
CA ILE A 74 -2.21 -1.77 2.96
C ILE A 74 -3.28 -2.44 2.10
N LEU A 75 -2.86 -3.35 1.25
CA LEU A 75 -3.75 -4.18 0.44
C LEU A 75 -3.76 -5.63 0.96
N HIS A 76 -4.87 -6.31 0.80
CA HIS A 76 -5.02 -7.71 1.20
C HIS A 76 -5.28 -8.62 0.01
N HIS A 77 -4.89 -9.87 0.13
CA HIS A 77 -5.37 -10.96 -0.71
C HIS A 77 -6.81 -11.31 -0.34
N THR A 78 -7.52 -12.02 -1.21
CA THR A 78 -8.90 -12.48 -0.97
C THR A 78 -9.05 -13.39 0.26
N ASN A 79 -7.96 -14.02 0.71
CA ASN A 79 -7.91 -14.82 1.93
C ASN A 79 -7.60 -14.01 3.20
N GLY A 80 -7.52 -12.66 3.11
CA GLY A 80 -7.26 -11.77 4.23
C GLY A 80 -5.78 -11.60 4.62
N VAL A 81 -4.86 -12.31 3.97
CA VAL A 81 -3.41 -12.12 4.17
C VAL A 81 -3.01 -10.77 3.56
N ILE A 82 -2.14 -10.02 4.24
CA ILE A 82 -1.57 -8.78 3.68
C ILE A 82 -0.87 -9.12 2.37
N LYS A 83 -1.25 -8.42 1.29
CA LYS A 83 -0.63 -8.51 -0.03
C LYS A 83 0.47 -7.49 -0.21
N GLN A 84 0.23 -6.26 0.24
CA GLN A 84 1.14 -5.13 0.02
C GLN A 84 1.11 -4.16 1.20
N GLN A 85 2.27 -3.59 1.46
CA GLN A 85 2.45 -2.40 2.27
C GLN A 85 3.33 -1.43 1.49
N LEU A 86 2.81 -0.24 1.19
CA LEU A 86 3.49 0.76 0.37
C LEU A 86 3.32 2.15 0.98
N PRO A 87 4.41 2.82 1.39
CA PRO A 87 4.34 4.19 1.88
C PRO A 87 4.25 5.20 0.74
N PHE A 88 3.54 6.30 1.02
CA PHE A 88 3.34 7.44 0.12
C PHE A 88 3.65 8.75 0.82
N THR A 89 4.16 9.70 0.08
CA THR A 89 4.33 11.10 0.47
C THR A 89 3.76 11.99 -0.63
N ASN A 90 2.77 12.83 -0.29
CA ASN A 90 2.11 13.72 -1.24
C ASN A 90 1.63 13.01 -2.52
N GLY A 91 1.00 11.84 -2.36
CA GLY A 91 0.45 11.04 -3.45
C GLY A 91 1.46 10.27 -4.28
N VAL A 92 2.75 10.31 -3.93
CA VAL A 92 3.82 9.61 -4.64
C VAL A 92 4.43 8.55 -3.74
N SER A 93 4.67 7.34 -4.27
CA SER A 93 5.32 6.28 -3.50
C SER A 93 6.72 6.70 -3.08
N HIS A 94 6.99 6.61 -1.76
CA HIS A 94 8.26 7.01 -1.16
C HIS A 94 8.52 6.23 0.12
N GLY A 95 9.61 5.47 0.16
CA GLY A 95 9.98 4.58 1.26
C GLY A 95 9.92 3.11 0.89
N ARG A 96 10.06 2.22 1.88
CA ARG A 96 10.22 0.79 1.66
C ARG A 96 8.89 0.10 1.42
N ARG A 97 8.75 -0.56 0.26
CA ARG A 97 7.63 -1.43 -0.11
C ARG A 97 7.89 -2.84 0.35
N PHE A 98 6.83 -3.50 0.82
CA PHE A 98 6.79 -4.94 1.06
C PHE A 98 5.61 -5.56 0.31
N MET A 99 5.80 -6.75 -0.23
CA MET A 99 4.73 -7.60 -0.75
C MET A 99 4.86 -9.02 -0.22
N TRP A 100 3.71 -9.68 -0.13
CA TRP A 100 3.61 -11.07 0.34
C TRP A 100 2.75 -11.89 -0.60
N HIS A 101 3.11 -13.14 -0.78
CA HIS A 101 2.30 -14.15 -1.44
C HIS A 101 1.04 -14.48 -0.62
N PRO A 102 -0.01 -15.09 -1.24
CA PRO A 102 -1.21 -15.52 -0.52
C PRO A 102 -0.95 -16.50 0.64
N ASN A 103 0.19 -17.20 0.64
CA ASN A 103 0.62 -18.06 1.73
C ASN A 103 1.35 -17.33 2.88
N GLY A 104 1.45 -15.99 2.81
CA GLY A 104 2.08 -15.14 3.81
C GLY A 104 3.60 -15.04 3.71
N GLN A 105 4.24 -15.75 2.80
CA GLN A 105 5.68 -15.59 2.56
C GLN A 105 5.96 -14.31 1.78
N LYS A 106 7.14 -13.72 2.04
CA LYS A 106 7.56 -12.51 1.34
C LYS A 106 7.65 -12.78 -0.17
N GLU A 107 7.16 -11.83 -0.97
CA GLU A 107 7.21 -11.85 -2.43
C GLU A 107 8.21 -10.84 -2.98
N HIS A 108 8.14 -9.58 -2.48
CA HIS A 108 9.08 -8.52 -2.86
C HIS A 108 9.43 -7.64 -1.68
N GLU A 109 10.63 -7.04 -1.73
CA GLU A 109 10.92 -5.82 -0.98
C GLU A 109 11.91 -4.92 -1.75
N GLY A 110 11.81 -3.62 -1.51
CA GLY A 110 12.69 -2.61 -2.08
C GLY A 110 12.19 -1.20 -1.79
N ASP A 111 13.01 -0.23 -2.09
CA ASP A 111 12.73 1.15 -1.78
C ASP A 111 12.22 1.92 -2.99
N TYR A 112 11.28 2.84 -2.75
CA TYR A 112 10.85 3.87 -3.69
C TYR A 112 11.38 5.23 -3.25
N VAL A 113 11.88 6.00 -4.20
CA VAL A 113 12.19 7.42 -4.03
C VAL A 113 11.48 8.18 -5.14
N ASN A 114 10.54 9.05 -4.76
CA ASN A 114 9.74 9.84 -5.70
C ASN A 114 9.09 9.02 -6.83
N GLY A 115 8.52 7.87 -6.47
CA GLY A 115 7.82 6.98 -7.41
C GLY A 115 8.73 6.05 -8.22
N GLN A 116 10.05 6.12 -8.05
CA GLN A 116 11.03 5.31 -8.77
C GLN A 116 11.68 4.27 -7.86
N HIS A 117 12.01 3.11 -8.41
CA HIS A 117 12.79 2.10 -7.70
C HIS A 117 14.17 2.65 -7.35
N SER A 118 14.64 2.42 -6.12
CA SER A 118 15.93 2.88 -5.62
C SER A 118 16.56 1.83 -4.71
N GLY A 119 17.89 1.72 -4.78
CA GLY A 119 18.62 0.79 -3.93
C GLY A 119 18.37 -0.67 -4.27
N LEU A 120 18.54 -1.53 -3.27
CA LEU A 120 18.41 -2.97 -3.42
C LEU A 120 16.96 -3.41 -3.51
N TRP A 121 16.66 -4.24 -4.52
CA TRP A 121 15.37 -4.92 -4.71
C TRP A 121 15.57 -6.42 -4.70
N GLU A 122 14.73 -7.10 -3.93
CA GLU A 122 14.74 -8.55 -3.78
C GLU A 122 13.35 -9.12 -3.99
N THR A 123 13.27 -10.27 -4.66
CA THR A 123 12.03 -11.02 -4.86
C THR A 123 12.23 -12.48 -4.50
N TRP A 124 11.15 -13.12 -4.07
CA TRP A 124 11.13 -14.52 -3.64
C TRP A 124 9.96 -15.27 -4.25
N TYR A 125 10.17 -16.51 -4.56
CA TYR A 125 9.12 -17.45 -4.94
C TYR A 125 8.18 -17.77 -3.77
N PRO A 126 6.95 -18.30 -4.06
CA PRO A 126 6.03 -18.74 -3.00
C PRO A 126 6.57 -19.82 -2.06
N ASN A 127 7.65 -20.50 -2.42
CA ASN A 127 8.34 -21.46 -1.56
C ASN A 127 9.44 -20.83 -0.68
N GLY A 128 9.53 -19.48 -0.68
CA GLY A 128 10.49 -18.70 0.11
C GLY A 128 11.92 -18.64 -0.44
N LYS A 129 12.20 -19.32 -1.55
CA LYS A 129 13.51 -19.25 -2.19
C LYS A 129 13.66 -17.95 -2.98
N PRO A 130 14.89 -17.41 -3.11
CA PRO A 130 15.15 -16.24 -3.93
C PRO A 130 14.67 -16.44 -5.37
N ASP A 131 14.14 -15.37 -5.99
CA ASP A 131 13.81 -15.30 -7.41
C ASP A 131 14.73 -14.31 -8.12
N LYS A 132 14.77 -13.04 -7.64
CA LYS A 132 15.64 -12.00 -8.20
C LYS A 132 16.26 -11.15 -7.11
N LYS A 133 17.43 -10.59 -7.42
CA LYS A 133 18.10 -9.58 -6.60
C LYS A 133 18.87 -8.63 -7.50
N GLY A 134 18.70 -7.33 -7.26
CA GLY A 134 19.42 -6.32 -8.03
C GLY A 134 19.29 -4.93 -7.45
N THR A 135 20.14 -4.03 -7.91
CA THR A 135 20.17 -2.64 -7.50
C THR A 135 19.51 -1.77 -8.58
N PHE A 136 18.85 -0.69 -8.14
CA PHE A 136 18.20 0.29 -8.99
C PHE A 136 18.66 1.71 -8.60
N VAL A 137 18.88 2.54 -9.62
CA VAL A 137 19.16 3.96 -9.48
C VAL A 137 18.19 4.70 -10.39
N ASN A 138 17.41 5.64 -9.83
CA ASN A 138 16.42 6.42 -10.57
C ASN A 138 15.48 5.56 -11.45
N GLY A 139 15.02 4.42 -10.91
CA GLY A 139 14.12 3.51 -11.59
C GLY A 139 14.74 2.56 -12.61
N LYS A 140 16.04 2.70 -12.90
CA LYS A 140 16.76 1.84 -13.84
C LYS A 140 17.62 0.83 -13.09
N ALA A 141 17.75 -0.39 -13.64
CA ALA A 141 18.67 -1.38 -13.11
C ALA A 141 20.12 -0.88 -13.24
N ASP A 142 20.89 -1.00 -12.15
CA ASP A 142 22.29 -0.62 -12.07
C ASP A 142 23.12 -1.71 -11.39
N GLY A 143 24.25 -2.06 -11.96
CA GLY A 143 25.12 -3.11 -11.46
C GLY A 143 24.59 -4.52 -11.69
N LEU A 144 24.94 -5.44 -10.77
CA LEU A 144 24.64 -6.87 -10.91
C LEU A 144 23.17 -7.17 -10.62
N GLN A 145 22.51 -7.85 -11.55
CA GLN A 145 21.20 -8.45 -11.39
C GLN A 145 21.36 -9.98 -11.36
N THR A 146 20.90 -10.62 -10.30
CA THR A 146 20.99 -12.07 -10.14
C THR A 146 19.59 -12.68 -10.15
N PHE A 147 19.43 -13.81 -10.82
CA PHE A 147 18.19 -14.56 -10.96
C PHE A 147 18.38 -16.00 -10.52
N TRP A 148 17.34 -16.61 -9.95
CA TRP A 148 17.35 -18.00 -9.49
C TRP A 148 16.17 -18.77 -10.06
N HIS A 149 16.34 -20.07 -10.18
CA HIS A 149 15.24 -21.02 -10.41
C HIS A 149 14.45 -21.29 -9.13
N THR A 150 13.23 -21.78 -9.26
CA THR A 150 12.36 -22.14 -8.12
C THR A 150 12.95 -23.20 -7.18
N ASN A 151 13.92 -23.99 -7.65
CA ASN A 151 14.69 -24.93 -6.83
C ASN A 151 15.79 -24.25 -6.00
N GLY A 152 16.02 -22.91 -6.21
CA GLY A 152 17.04 -22.12 -5.51
C GLY A 152 18.42 -22.14 -6.15
N VAL A 153 18.58 -22.82 -7.28
CA VAL A 153 19.83 -22.79 -8.05
C VAL A 153 19.90 -21.47 -8.83
N LYS A 154 21.05 -20.81 -8.80
CA LYS A 154 21.29 -19.57 -9.59
C LYS A 154 21.09 -19.88 -11.07
N SER A 155 20.31 -19.03 -11.76
CA SER A 155 19.97 -19.17 -13.17
C SER A 155 20.91 -18.34 -14.05
N ILE A 156 20.95 -17.02 -13.81
CA ILE A 156 21.69 -16.08 -14.63
C ILE A 156 22.10 -14.85 -13.81
N GLU A 157 23.17 -14.21 -14.24
CA GLU A 157 23.62 -12.91 -13.75
C GLU A 157 23.82 -11.96 -14.92
N TRP A 158 23.25 -10.76 -14.81
CA TRP A 158 23.42 -9.72 -15.81
C TRP A 158 24.00 -8.49 -15.13
N PHE A 159 24.96 -7.87 -15.79
CA PHE A 159 25.53 -6.62 -15.32
C PHE A 159 25.05 -5.46 -16.19
N HIS A 160 24.35 -4.52 -15.56
CA HIS A 160 23.92 -3.27 -16.19
C HIS A 160 24.93 -2.19 -15.83
N LYS A 161 25.43 -1.48 -16.84
CA LYS A 161 26.27 -0.30 -16.69
C LYS A 161 25.55 0.85 -17.39
N GLU A 162 25.37 1.96 -16.67
CA GLU A 162 24.94 3.22 -17.29
C GLU A 162 25.99 3.75 -18.28
#